data_c26db1a53e02c14cc660d9a5264c8752
#
_entry.id   c26db1a53e02c14cc660d9a5264c8752
#
_cell.length_a   1.000
_cell.length_b   1.000
_cell.length_c   1.000
_cell.angle_alpha   90.00
_cell.angle_beta   90.00
_cell.angle_gamma   90.00
#
_symmetry.space_group_name_H-M   'P 1'
#
loop_
_entity.id
_entity.type
_entity.pdbx_description
1 polymer ?
#
loop_
_entity_poly.entity_id
_entity_poly.type
_entity_poly.pdbx_seq_one_letter_code
_entity_poly.pdbx_strand_id
1 'polypeptide(L)'
;MLELLNKGNNMTKDDLKNALLLDLKPLIERNIGLTMFARNRSKFEGWLKVELVRALAKYNARPEVEYIDVSGSYKNITWGIELKTINTNYIYPEENVENIIRPITRNIEGVIEDIKKLNLKTLDNKYIIFIAFPFSRDSIESEQWTSHIKKIEGYVSLEDRIEFLFNKSKIIGAIYWGKI
;
A
#
# COMPACT_ATOMS: atom_id res chain seq x y z
N MET A 1 -12.67 30.48 -2.03
CA MET A 1 -12.58 29.15 -2.67
C MET A 1 -11.86 28.11 -1.80
N LEU A 2 -11.33 28.45 -0.62
CA LEU A 2 -10.70 27.54 0.35
C LEU A 2 -11.66 27.06 1.47
N GLU A 3 -12.81 27.67 1.65
CA GLU A 3 -13.75 27.32 2.71
C GLU A 3 -14.68 26.13 2.42
N LEU A 4 -14.75 25.65 1.17
CA LEU A 4 -15.57 24.50 0.80
C LEU A 4 -14.90 23.15 1.06
N LEU A 5 -13.61 23.14 1.43
CA LEU A 5 -12.86 21.91 1.72
C LEU A 5 -12.98 21.41 3.16
N ASN A 6 -13.68 22.11 4.04
CA ASN A 6 -13.68 21.85 5.49
C ASN A 6 -14.91 21.10 6.03
N LYS A 7 -15.65 20.38 5.20
CA LYS A 7 -16.59 19.37 5.72
C LYS A 7 -15.88 18.01 5.75
N GLY A 8 -14.81 17.90 6.53
CA GLY A 8 -14.19 16.63 6.79
C GLY A 8 -15.21 15.64 7.34
N ASN A 9 -15.16 14.40 6.91
CA ASN A 9 -15.92 13.28 7.45
C ASN A 9 -14.95 12.31 8.13
N ASN A 10 -15.45 11.49 9.06
CA ASN A 10 -14.66 10.37 9.56
C ASN A 10 -14.35 9.43 8.39
N MET A 11 -13.08 9.03 8.26
CA MET A 11 -12.69 8.01 7.30
C MET A 11 -13.15 6.64 7.78
N THR A 12 -13.99 5.99 6.99
CA THR A 12 -14.41 4.62 7.22
C THR A 12 -13.53 3.62 6.44
N LYS A 13 -13.69 2.34 6.75
CA LYS A 13 -13.05 1.26 6.00
C LYS A 13 -13.47 1.27 4.52
N ASP A 14 -14.75 1.50 4.24
CA ASP A 14 -15.27 1.58 2.86
C ASP A 14 -14.72 2.79 2.10
N ASP A 15 -14.53 3.92 2.78
CA ASP A 15 -13.89 5.09 2.18
C ASP A 15 -12.46 4.79 1.76
N LEU A 16 -11.71 4.08 2.60
CA LEU A 16 -10.35 3.64 2.26
C LEU A 16 -10.36 2.67 1.09
N LYS A 17 -11.25 1.67 1.10
CA LYS A 17 -11.43 0.74 -0.02
C LYS A 17 -11.71 1.47 -1.34
N ASN A 18 -12.61 2.46 -1.31
CA ASN A 18 -12.94 3.27 -2.48
C ASN A 18 -11.73 4.09 -2.96
N ALA A 19 -10.97 4.70 -2.06
CA ALA A 19 -9.74 5.42 -2.42
C ALA A 19 -8.70 4.50 -3.09
N LEU A 20 -8.57 3.26 -2.62
CA LEU A 20 -7.67 2.27 -3.23
C LEU A 20 -8.15 1.80 -4.60
N LEU A 21 -9.44 1.53 -4.75
CA LEU A 21 -10.02 0.98 -5.98
C LEU A 21 -10.23 2.04 -7.08
N LEU A 22 -10.77 3.21 -6.70
CA LEU A 22 -11.25 4.20 -7.66
C LEU A 22 -10.23 5.30 -7.94
N ASP A 23 -9.35 5.59 -6.98
CA ASP A 23 -8.34 6.63 -7.15
C ASP A 23 -6.95 6.02 -7.40
N LEU A 24 -6.44 5.20 -6.47
CA LEU A 24 -5.05 4.75 -6.50
C LEU A 24 -4.77 3.71 -7.59
N LYS A 25 -5.57 2.65 -7.68
CA LYS A 25 -5.40 1.60 -8.69
C LYS A 25 -5.34 2.15 -10.11
N PRO A 26 -6.29 2.99 -10.59
CA PRO A 26 -6.24 3.54 -11.94
C PRO A 26 -5.02 4.44 -12.19
N LEU A 27 -4.50 5.11 -11.15
CA LEU A 27 -3.29 5.92 -11.28
C LEU A 27 -2.06 5.04 -11.48
N ILE A 28 -1.93 3.95 -10.73
CA ILE A 28 -0.83 2.99 -10.91
C ILE A 28 -0.89 2.39 -12.31
N GLU A 29 -2.08 1.93 -12.74
CA GLU A 29 -2.29 1.28 -14.03
C GLU A 29 -1.99 2.17 -15.24
N ARG A 30 -2.08 3.50 -15.08
CA ARG A 30 -1.79 4.47 -16.16
C ARG A 30 -0.38 5.02 -16.15
N ASN A 31 0.35 4.84 -15.05
CA ASN A 31 1.65 5.48 -14.86
C ASN A 31 2.79 4.67 -15.48
N ILE A 32 3.31 5.15 -16.61
CA ILE A 32 4.44 4.52 -17.30
C ILE A 32 5.69 4.49 -16.41
N GLY A 33 5.94 5.53 -15.63
CA GLY A 33 7.09 5.60 -14.72
C GLY A 33 7.07 4.47 -13.70
N LEU A 34 5.89 4.16 -13.12
CA LEU A 34 5.77 3.06 -12.16
C LEU A 34 6.01 1.68 -12.80
N THR A 35 5.73 1.53 -14.09
CA THR A 35 6.09 0.29 -14.81
C THR A 35 7.60 0.09 -14.83
N MET A 36 8.37 1.15 -15.04
CA MET A 36 9.84 1.08 -14.97
C MET A 36 10.32 0.75 -13.55
N PHE A 37 9.69 1.36 -12.53
CA PHE A 37 9.98 1.01 -11.14
C PHE A 37 9.69 -0.48 -10.86
N ALA A 38 8.56 -0.99 -11.36
CA ALA A 38 8.20 -2.40 -11.18
C ALA A 38 9.18 -3.35 -11.88
N ARG A 39 9.61 -3.03 -13.10
CA ARG A 39 10.64 -3.78 -13.84
C ARG A 39 11.96 -3.83 -13.11
N ASN A 40 12.43 -2.68 -12.64
CA ASN A 40 13.68 -2.57 -11.90
C ASN A 40 13.56 -2.97 -10.43
N ARG A 41 12.37 -3.40 -9.98
CA ARG A 41 12.09 -3.75 -8.58
C ARG A 41 12.43 -2.62 -7.61
N SER A 42 12.29 -1.39 -8.08
CA SER A 42 12.49 -0.18 -7.29
C SER A 42 11.22 0.14 -6.50
N LYS A 43 11.41 0.62 -5.28
CA LYS A 43 10.30 1.01 -4.41
C LYS A 43 9.78 2.40 -4.77
N PHE A 44 8.48 2.63 -4.57
CA PHE A 44 7.83 3.91 -4.85
C PHE A 44 6.90 4.39 -3.71
N GLU A 45 7.27 4.07 -2.47
CA GLU A 45 6.49 4.45 -1.26
C GLU A 45 6.23 5.95 -1.19
N GLY A 46 7.22 6.78 -1.54
CA GLY A 46 7.06 8.24 -1.53
C GLY A 46 5.96 8.72 -2.50
N TRP A 47 5.91 8.17 -3.72
CA TRP A 47 4.85 8.46 -4.67
C TRP A 47 3.48 7.98 -4.16
N LEU A 48 3.43 6.77 -3.62
CA LEU A 48 2.22 6.18 -3.05
C LEU A 48 1.63 7.06 -1.94
N LYS A 49 2.50 7.58 -1.06
CA LYS A 49 2.13 8.50 0.02
C LYS A 49 1.47 9.77 -0.53
N VAL A 50 2.07 10.40 -1.53
CA VAL A 50 1.52 11.62 -2.16
C VAL A 50 0.12 11.37 -2.73
N GLU A 51 -0.05 10.28 -3.50
CA GLU A 51 -1.33 9.97 -4.12
C GLU A 51 -2.40 9.58 -3.10
N LEU A 52 -2.03 8.89 -2.04
CA LEU A 52 -2.98 8.53 -0.98
C LEU A 52 -3.42 9.78 -0.18
N VAL A 53 -2.51 10.69 0.14
CA VAL A 53 -2.87 11.99 0.75
C VAL A 53 -3.85 12.75 -0.13
N ARG A 54 -3.62 12.78 -1.45
CA ARG A 54 -4.54 13.41 -2.40
C ARG A 54 -5.92 12.73 -2.40
N ALA A 55 -5.97 11.40 -2.48
CA ALA A 55 -7.22 10.63 -2.51
C ALA A 55 -8.03 10.79 -1.21
N LEU A 56 -7.34 10.93 -0.08
CA LEU A 56 -7.95 11.08 1.24
C LEU A 56 -8.04 12.53 1.75
N ALA A 57 -7.80 13.53 0.89
CA ALA A 57 -7.78 14.94 1.28
C ALA A 57 -9.08 15.41 1.98
N LYS A 58 -10.24 14.89 1.54
CA LYS A 58 -11.54 15.18 2.16
C LYS A 58 -11.69 14.67 3.61
N TYR A 59 -10.77 13.82 4.06
CA TYR A 59 -10.67 13.31 5.44
C TYR A 59 -9.55 13.97 6.23
N ASN A 60 -9.06 15.15 5.79
CA ASN A 60 -7.94 15.87 6.39
C ASN A 60 -6.62 15.08 6.42
N ALA A 61 -6.37 14.27 5.39
CA ALA A 61 -5.14 13.50 5.27
C ALA A 61 -3.90 14.39 5.24
N ARG A 62 -2.89 14.01 6.02
CA ARG A 62 -1.58 14.68 6.10
C ARG A 62 -0.45 13.64 6.05
N PRO A 63 0.65 13.93 5.36
CA PRO A 63 1.80 13.02 5.35
C PRO A 63 2.67 13.21 6.60
N GLU A 64 3.30 12.12 7.03
CA GLU A 64 4.43 12.10 7.99
C GLU A 64 4.19 12.80 9.33
N VAL A 65 2.96 12.72 9.85
CA VAL A 65 2.65 13.24 11.18
C VAL A 65 3.01 12.18 12.23
N GLU A 66 3.84 12.53 13.21
CA GLU A 66 4.27 11.64 14.31
C GLU A 66 4.86 10.30 13.84
N TYR A 67 5.60 10.32 12.73
CA TYR A 67 6.18 9.13 12.09
C TYR A 67 5.14 8.14 11.54
N ILE A 68 3.94 8.58 11.24
CA ILE A 68 2.91 7.83 10.54
C ILE A 68 2.89 8.30 9.08
N ASP A 69 2.93 7.38 8.12
CA ASP A 69 3.04 7.72 6.70
C ASP A 69 1.91 8.63 6.21
N VAL A 70 0.67 8.30 6.54
CA VAL A 70 -0.49 9.14 6.27
C VAL A 70 -1.42 9.10 7.46
N SER A 71 -1.84 10.26 7.96
CA SER A 71 -2.79 10.34 9.07
C SER A 71 -3.77 11.47 8.89
N GLY A 72 -4.84 11.47 9.66
CA GLY A 72 -5.82 12.53 9.66
C GLY A 72 -6.74 12.48 10.88
N SER A 73 -7.57 13.51 11.02
CA SER A 73 -8.53 13.57 12.10
C SER A 73 -9.77 14.33 11.70
N TYR A 74 -10.92 13.97 12.30
CA TYR A 74 -12.16 14.70 12.19
C TYR A 74 -12.99 14.54 13.46
N LYS A 75 -13.47 15.65 14.06
CA LYS A 75 -14.28 15.65 15.29
C LYS A 75 -13.71 14.75 16.38
N ASN A 76 -12.41 14.87 16.63
CA ASN A 76 -11.66 14.11 17.64
C ASN A 76 -11.49 12.61 17.33
N ILE A 77 -11.94 12.10 16.18
CA ILE A 77 -11.61 10.76 15.73
C ILE A 77 -10.36 10.84 14.86
N THR A 78 -9.34 10.10 15.25
CA THR A 78 -8.05 10.07 14.61
C THR A 78 -7.86 8.77 13.83
N TRP A 79 -7.11 8.85 12.73
CA TRP A 79 -6.76 7.67 11.96
C TRP A 79 -5.33 7.76 11.42
N GLY A 80 -4.72 6.60 11.19
CA GLY A 80 -3.38 6.51 10.64
C GLY A 80 -3.21 5.30 9.74
N ILE A 81 -2.32 5.44 8.76
CA ILE A 81 -2.00 4.43 7.75
C ILE A 81 -0.48 4.33 7.65
N GLU A 82 0.04 3.12 7.74
CA GLU A 82 1.41 2.80 7.33
C GLU A 82 1.40 2.22 5.92
N LEU A 83 2.38 2.64 5.12
CA LEU A 83 2.53 2.28 3.72
C LEU A 83 3.81 1.49 3.48
N LYS A 84 3.72 0.45 2.64
CA LYS A 84 4.91 -0.29 2.23
C LYS A 84 4.85 -0.69 0.77
N THR A 85 5.99 -0.71 0.10
CA THR A 85 6.15 -1.43 -1.16
C THR A 85 7.05 -2.63 -0.94
N ILE A 86 6.61 -3.79 -1.44
CA ILE A 86 7.28 -5.07 -1.28
C ILE A 86 7.69 -5.59 -2.65
N ASN A 87 8.99 -5.84 -2.83
CA ASN A 87 9.44 -6.59 -3.98
C ASN A 87 9.32 -8.10 -3.70
N THR A 88 8.68 -8.81 -4.63
CA THR A 88 8.61 -10.27 -4.60
C THR A 88 9.91 -10.87 -5.15
N ASN A 89 10.07 -12.20 -5.06
CA ASN A 89 11.22 -12.90 -5.67
C ASN A 89 11.06 -13.12 -7.18
N TYR A 90 9.90 -12.79 -7.76
CA TYR A 90 9.67 -12.95 -9.17
C TYR A 90 10.55 -12.00 -9.98
N ILE A 91 11.25 -12.55 -10.97
CA ILE A 91 12.07 -11.81 -11.94
C ILE A 91 11.37 -11.93 -13.29
N TYR A 92 11.14 -10.80 -13.93
CA TYR A 92 10.53 -10.77 -15.23
C TYR A 92 11.54 -11.32 -16.27
N PRO A 93 11.19 -12.32 -17.10
CA PRO A 93 12.16 -13.04 -17.95
C PRO A 93 12.93 -12.16 -18.95
N GLU A 94 12.37 -11.00 -19.30
CA GLU A 94 12.93 -10.08 -20.31
C GLU A 94 13.80 -8.96 -19.69
N GLU A 95 14.00 -8.97 -18.38
CA GLU A 95 14.68 -7.88 -17.67
C GLU A 95 15.96 -8.35 -16.98
N ASN A 96 17.07 -7.69 -17.30
CA ASN A 96 18.29 -7.77 -16.50
C ASN A 96 18.12 -6.93 -15.24
N VAL A 97 17.79 -7.55 -14.12
CA VAL A 97 17.65 -6.86 -12.85
C VAL A 97 19.01 -6.75 -12.18
N GLU A 98 19.62 -5.57 -12.22
CA GLU A 98 20.92 -5.30 -11.59
C GLU A 98 20.81 -5.07 -10.06
N ASN A 99 19.63 -4.82 -9.54
CA ASN A 99 19.44 -4.49 -8.13
C ASN A 99 19.58 -5.70 -7.21
N ILE A 100 20.44 -5.57 -6.21
CA ILE A 100 20.54 -6.53 -5.09
C ILE A 100 19.20 -6.55 -4.37
N ILE A 101 18.52 -7.69 -4.48
CA ILE A 101 17.17 -7.86 -3.98
C ILE A 101 17.24 -8.24 -2.51
N ARG A 102 16.59 -7.45 -1.65
CA ARG A 102 16.36 -7.90 -0.27
C ARG A 102 15.52 -9.18 -0.29
N PRO A 103 15.88 -10.19 0.51
CA PRO A 103 15.05 -11.37 0.65
C PRO A 103 13.61 -10.98 0.97
N ILE A 104 12.64 -11.64 0.34
CA ILE A 104 11.22 -11.37 0.55
C ILE A 104 10.83 -11.46 2.03
N THR A 105 11.46 -12.35 2.78
CA THR A 105 11.28 -12.48 4.24
C THR A 105 11.51 -11.17 4.98
N ARG A 106 12.57 -10.42 4.64
CA ARG A 106 12.82 -9.10 5.23
C ARG A 106 11.78 -8.05 4.86
N ASN A 107 11.20 -8.14 3.66
CA ASN A 107 10.12 -7.25 3.27
C ASN A 107 8.86 -7.55 4.09
N ILE A 108 8.53 -8.83 4.29
CA ILE A 108 7.41 -9.27 5.13
C ILE A 108 7.61 -8.88 6.60
N GLU A 109 8.80 -9.12 7.15
CA GLU A 109 9.18 -8.68 8.49
C GLU A 109 9.00 -7.17 8.65
N GLY A 110 9.40 -6.37 7.65
CA GLY A 110 9.22 -4.92 7.66
C GLY A 110 7.75 -4.49 7.72
N VAL A 111 6.83 -5.20 7.05
CA VAL A 111 5.38 -4.94 7.18
C VAL A 111 4.89 -5.26 8.58
N ILE A 112 5.32 -6.40 9.15
CA ILE A 112 4.94 -6.81 10.50
C ILE A 112 5.45 -5.81 11.55
N GLU A 113 6.68 -5.30 11.37
CA GLU A 113 7.24 -4.26 12.24
C GLU A 113 6.44 -2.96 12.18
N ASP A 114 6.02 -2.53 10.98
CA ASP A 114 5.22 -1.32 10.80
C ASP A 114 3.83 -1.49 11.42
N ILE A 115 3.19 -2.67 11.30
CA ILE A 115 1.95 -3.02 12.01
C ILE A 115 2.13 -2.89 13.53
N LYS A 116 3.20 -3.47 14.07
CA LYS A 116 3.48 -3.42 15.51
C LYS A 116 3.71 -1.98 16.00
N LYS A 117 4.47 -1.17 15.25
CA LYS A 117 4.71 0.24 15.57
C LYS A 117 3.42 1.05 15.55
N LEU A 118 2.60 0.89 14.51
CA LEU A 118 1.34 1.61 14.39
C LEU A 118 0.35 1.19 15.49
N ASN A 119 0.38 -0.08 15.90
CA ASN A 119 -0.49 -0.56 16.98
C ASN A 119 -0.18 0.11 18.33
N LEU A 120 1.04 0.57 18.56
CA LEU A 120 1.44 1.31 19.76
C LEU A 120 0.98 2.78 19.76
N LYS A 121 0.53 3.31 18.63
CA LYS A 121 0.06 4.70 18.53
C LYS A 121 -1.35 4.85 19.10
N THR A 122 -1.63 6.01 19.70
CA THR A 122 -2.96 6.34 20.22
C THR A 122 -3.82 6.91 19.10
N LEU A 123 -4.46 6.03 18.33
CA LEU A 123 -5.35 6.37 17.21
C LEU A 123 -6.62 5.52 17.29
N ASP A 124 -7.74 6.09 16.86
CA ASP A 124 -9.06 5.40 16.86
C ASP A 124 -9.13 4.36 15.73
N ASN A 125 -8.53 4.67 14.59
CA ASN A 125 -8.49 3.76 13.44
C ASN A 125 -7.06 3.66 12.89
N LYS A 126 -6.60 2.44 12.70
CA LYS A 126 -5.25 2.13 12.24
C LYS A 126 -5.33 1.18 11.06
N TYR A 127 -4.59 1.49 9.99
CA TYR A 127 -4.60 0.68 8.78
C TYR A 127 -3.18 0.43 8.30
N ILE A 128 -2.96 -0.73 7.74
CA ILE A 128 -1.78 -1.06 6.95
C ILE A 128 -2.17 -1.17 5.48
N ILE A 129 -1.35 -0.61 4.59
CA ILE A 129 -1.46 -0.80 3.16
C ILE A 129 -0.08 -1.20 2.65
N PHE A 130 0.00 -2.29 1.89
CA PHE A 130 1.23 -2.59 1.18
C PHE A 130 0.97 -3.05 -0.25
N ILE A 131 1.86 -2.65 -1.15
CA ILE A 131 1.82 -3.03 -2.54
C ILE A 131 2.94 -4.02 -2.80
N ALA A 132 2.58 -5.23 -3.20
CA ALA A 132 3.54 -6.27 -3.58
C ALA A 132 3.64 -6.38 -5.10
N PHE A 133 4.86 -6.46 -5.61
CA PHE A 133 5.19 -6.57 -7.04
C PHE A 133 6.66 -7.00 -7.23
N PRO A 134 7.09 -7.43 -8.42
CA PRO A 134 6.27 -7.89 -9.53
C PRO A 134 5.75 -9.31 -9.30
N PHE A 135 4.64 -9.66 -9.96
CA PHE A 135 4.14 -11.03 -10.01
C PHE A 135 3.91 -11.47 -11.46
N SER A 136 4.01 -12.79 -11.70
CA SER A 136 3.26 -13.46 -12.76
C SER A 136 1.92 -13.96 -12.23
N ARG A 137 1.04 -14.44 -13.10
CA ARG A 137 -0.24 -15.02 -12.67
C ARG A 137 -0.02 -16.19 -11.69
N ASP A 138 0.90 -17.09 -12.01
CA ASP A 138 1.16 -18.27 -11.18
C ASP A 138 1.87 -17.90 -9.87
N SER A 139 2.75 -16.90 -9.88
CA SER A 139 3.50 -16.53 -8.67
C SER A 139 2.63 -15.85 -7.61
N ILE A 140 1.59 -15.10 -7.99
CA ILE A 140 0.67 -14.46 -7.04
C ILE A 140 -0.25 -15.47 -6.35
N GLU A 141 -0.52 -16.61 -7.00
CA GLU A 141 -1.32 -17.71 -6.47
C GLU A 141 -0.45 -18.80 -5.80
N SER A 142 0.87 -18.64 -5.77
CA SER A 142 1.77 -19.67 -5.25
C SER A 142 1.58 -19.91 -3.75
N GLU A 143 1.79 -21.15 -3.32
CA GLU A 143 1.78 -21.52 -1.90
C GLU A 143 2.84 -20.73 -1.11
N GLN A 144 3.99 -20.46 -1.72
CA GLN A 144 5.04 -19.67 -1.11
C GLN A 144 4.56 -18.25 -0.80
N TRP A 145 3.91 -17.57 -1.76
CA TRP A 145 3.37 -16.24 -1.54
C TRP A 145 2.24 -16.26 -0.49
N THR A 146 1.33 -17.20 -0.59
CA THR A 146 0.25 -17.42 0.39
C THR A 146 0.81 -17.62 1.81
N SER A 147 1.91 -18.37 1.94
CA SER A 147 2.59 -18.56 3.24
C SER A 147 3.14 -17.23 3.81
N HIS A 148 3.64 -16.33 2.95
CA HIS A 148 4.09 -15.01 3.38
C HIS A 148 2.93 -14.13 3.83
N ILE A 149 1.80 -14.15 3.13
CA ILE A 149 0.59 -13.40 3.51
C ILE A 149 0.05 -13.90 4.86
N LYS A 150 -0.03 -15.23 5.08
CA LYS A 150 -0.45 -15.81 6.35
C LYS A 150 0.37 -15.34 7.55
N LYS A 151 1.67 -15.04 7.36
CA LYS A 151 2.50 -14.47 8.43
C LYS A 151 2.02 -13.07 8.83
N ILE A 152 1.61 -12.25 7.86
CA ILE A 152 1.07 -10.91 8.11
C ILE A 152 -0.31 -11.02 8.76
N GLU A 153 -1.15 -11.95 8.29
CA GLU A 153 -2.48 -12.21 8.85
C GLU A 153 -2.46 -12.65 10.32
N GLY A 154 -1.34 -13.14 10.82
CA GLY A 154 -1.12 -13.36 12.25
C GLY A 154 -1.12 -12.07 13.10
N TYR A 155 -1.07 -10.88 12.47
CA TYR A 155 -1.01 -9.58 13.15
C TYR A 155 -2.15 -8.62 12.76
N VAL A 156 -2.81 -8.84 11.63
CA VAL A 156 -3.87 -7.99 11.10
C VAL A 156 -4.82 -8.80 10.22
N SER A 157 -6.12 -8.51 10.27
CA SER A 157 -7.07 -9.07 9.32
C SER A 157 -6.96 -8.32 8.01
N LEU A 158 -6.43 -8.99 6.97
CA LEU A 158 -6.37 -8.44 5.63
C LEU A 158 -7.72 -8.57 4.93
N GLU A 159 -8.04 -7.58 4.11
CA GLU A 159 -9.19 -7.58 3.19
C GLU A 159 -8.81 -8.27 1.88
N ASP A 160 -9.82 -8.46 1.02
CA ASP A 160 -9.59 -8.96 -0.34
C ASP A 160 -8.55 -8.10 -1.05
N ARG A 161 -7.54 -8.74 -1.62
CA ARG A 161 -6.50 -8.06 -2.36
C ARG A 161 -7.06 -7.41 -3.63
N ILE A 162 -6.47 -6.29 -4.00
CA ILE A 162 -6.80 -5.55 -5.23
C ILE A 162 -5.68 -5.76 -6.22
N GLU A 163 -5.90 -6.58 -7.23
CA GLU A 163 -4.92 -6.80 -8.31
C GLU A 163 -4.98 -5.70 -9.35
N PHE A 164 -3.84 -5.41 -9.96
CA PHE A 164 -3.70 -4.46 -11.07
C PHE A 164 -2.54 -4.85 -11.99
N LEU A 165 -2.54 -4.27 -13.19
CA LEU A 165 -1.45 -4.38 -14.16
C LEU A 165 -0.71 -3.05 -14.26
N PHE A 166 0.61 -3.07 -14.20
CA PHE A 166 1.40 -1.87 -14.51
C PHE A 166 1.29 -1.56 -16.01
N ASN A 167 0.79 -0.38 -16.32
CA ASN A 167 0.61 0.23 -17.64
C ASN A 167 0.86 -0.68 -18.86
N LYS A 168 -0.18 -1.39 -19.29
CA LYS A 168 -0.16 -2.29 -20.47
C LYS A 168 0.96 -3.36 -20.46
N SER A 169 1.65 -3.53 -19.33
CA SER A 169 2.64 -4.60 -19.16
C SER A 169 1.95 -5.90 -18.71
N LYS A 170 2.71 -6.99 -18.70
CA LYS A 170 2.25 -8.25 -18.09
C LYS A 170 2.57 -8.32 -16.60
N ILE A 171 3.18 -7.28 -16.04
CA ILE A 171 3.59 -7.25 -14.64
C ILE A 171 2.36 -7.01 -13.76
N ILE A 172 2.07 -7.98 -12.91
CA ILE A 172 0.99 -7.90 -11.94
C ILE A 172 1.54 -7.27 -10.65
N GLY A 173 0.77 -6.38 -10.06
CA GLY A 173 0.92 -5.93 -8.70
C GLY A 173 -0.36 -6.19 -7.91
N ALA A 174 -0.25 -6.21 -6.59
CA ALA A 174 -1.38 -6.38 -5.70
C ALA A 174 -1.30 -5.41 -4.52
N ILE A 175 -2.41 -4.74 -4.24
CA ILE A 175 -2.59 -3.93 -3.04
C ILE A 175 -3.22 -4.83 -1.98
N TYR A 176 -2.55 -4.95 -0.85
CA TYR A 176 -3.05 -5.57 0.36
C TYR A 176 -3.30 -4.49 1.39
N TRP A 177 -4.35 -4.63 2.15
CA TRP A 177 -4.71 -3.66 3.17
C TRP A 177 -5.54 -4.30 4.26
N GLY A 178 -5.53 -3.71 5.45
CA GLY A 178 -6.29 -4.22 6.57
C GLY A 178 -6.36 -3.23 7.71
N LYS A 179 -7.33 -3.42 8.60
CA LYS A 179 -7.47 -2.65 9.85
C LYS A 179 -6.76 -3.39 10.97
N ILE A 180 -5.90 -2.66 11.70
CA ILE A 180 -5.16 -3.12 12.86
C ILE A 180 -6.01 -2.95 14.13
#